data_eb9d1356ed7f112adeacd6462f5a7f97
#
_entry.id   eb9d1356ed7f112adeacd6462f5a7f97
#
_cell.length_a   1.000
_cell.length_b   1.000
_cell.length_c   1.000
_cell.angle_alpha   90.00
_cell.angle_beta   90.00
_cell.angle_gamma   90.00
#
_symmetry.space_group_name_H-M   'P 1'
#
loop_
_entity.id
_entity.type
_entity.pdbx_description
1 polymer ?
#
loop_
_entity_poly.entity_id
_entity_poly.type
_entity_poly.pdbx_seq_one_letter_code
_entity_poly.pdbx_strand_id
1 'polypeptide(L)'
;PSVDLSNIHVQVKISVIKKEEEFDRIVSNISRCANTQNKVNDADFSANDERLIQLEKMSRYVTAPETAIRPYATYWYFERAKGQYKNFRLKDGFTRQRERQFDLKYPKEQVFTKQELAKYVNSYGEVYNGDKLIIGPHIVCRGNEKCYDAFLHNNLPNPSSIDNIYFEDVVAKMILFQEADRRYGTKTTGNPIGDIKKTVVPYSIAI
;
A
#
# COMPACT_ATOMS: atom_id res chain seq x y z
N PRO A 1 -16.21 8.78 34.34
CA PRO A 1 -15.98 7.63 35.22
C PRO A 1 -14.60 7.06 34.88
N SER A 2 -13.69 7.05 35.87
CA SER A 2 -12.41 6.38 35.79
C SER A 2 -12.64 4.86 35.82
N VAL A 3 -12.18 4.17 34.77
CA VAL A 3 -12.22 2.69 34.75
C VAL A 3 -11.09 2.19 35.63
N ASP A 4 -11.43 1.36 36.62
CA ASP A 4 -10.43 0.67 37.46
C ASP A 4 -9.75 -0.43 36.65
N LEU A 5 -8.45 -0.26 36.40
CA LEU A 5 -7.61 -1.20 35.65
C LEU A 5 -6.82 -2.15 36.52
N SER A 6 -6.97 -2.10 37.84
CA SER A 6 -6.16 -2.86 38.80
C SER A 6 -6.25 -4.39 38.65
N ASN A 7 -7.34 -4.88 38.06
CA ASN A 7 -7.59 -6.31 37.85
C ASN A 7 -7.33 -6.75 36.37
N ILE A 8 -6.77 -5.88 35.54
CA ILE A 8 -6.43 -6.24 34.17
C ILE A 8 -4.96 -6.67 34.13
N HIS A 9 -4.73 -7.95 33.86
CA HIS A 9 -3.40 -8.52 33.68
C HIS A 9 -3.16 -8.85 32.21
N VAL A 10 -2.01 -8.41 31.68
CA VAL A 10 -1.61 -8.69 30.31
C VAL A 10 -0.33 -9.53 30.34
N GLN A 11 -0.32 -10.65 29.63
CA GLN A 11 0.88 -11.45 29.48
C GLN A 11 1.85 -10.73 28.52
N VAL A 12 3.07 -10.49 29.01
CA VAL A 12 4.14 -9.84 28.24
C VAL A 12 5.32 -10.78 28.11
N LYS A 13 5.82 -10.97 26.89
CA LYS A 13 7.08 -11.67 26.60
C LYS A 13 8.12 -10.63 26.19
N ILE A 14 9.15 -10.47 26.99
CA ILE A 14 10.26 -9.55 26.71
C ILE A 14 11.44 -10.35 26.18
N SER A 15 11.94 -9.99 24.99
CA SER A 15 13.13 -10.56 24.39
C SER A 15 14.22 -9.49 24.32
N VAL A 16 15.40 -9.78 24.87
CA VAL A 16 16.54 -8.86 24.82
C VAL A 16 17.53 -9.35 23.78
N ILE A 17 17.80 -8.53 22.78
CA ILE A 17 18.78 -8.82 21.72
C ILE A 17 20.12 -8.21 22.17
N LYS A 18 21.12 -9.07 22.32
CA LYS A 18 22.46 -8.65 22.80
C LYS A 18 23.42 -8.19 21.71
N LYS A 19 23.11 -8.52 20.44
CA LYS A 19 23.92 -8.15 19.27
C LYS A 19 23.17 -7.15 18.40
N GLU A 20 23.61 -5.93 18.42
CA GLU A 20 22.99 -4.82 17.71
C GLU A 20 23.03 -5.01 16.18
N GLU A 21 24.10 -5.60 15.66
CA GLU A 21 24.30 -5.93 14.25
C GLU A 21 23.28 -6.94 13.69
N GLU A 22 22.68 -7.74 14.55
CA GLU A 22 21.69 -8.76 14.17
C GLU A 22 20.25 -8.33 14.52
N PHE A 23 20.05 -7.10 15.00
CA PHE A 23 18.78 -6.64 15.54
C PHE A 23 17.65 -6.78 14.54
N ASP A 24 17.78 -6.23 13.35
CA ASP A 24 16.73 -6.22 12.33
C ASP A 24 16.40 -7.63 11.84
N ARG A 25 17.41 -8.48 11.67
CA ARG A 25 17.24 -9.88 11.28
C ARG A 25 16.50 -10.68 12.37
N ILE A 26 16.86 -10.48 13.62
CA ILE A 26 16.24 -11.19 14.75
C ILE A 26 14.82 -10.70 14.98
N VAL A 27 14.57 -9.40 14.93
CA VAL A 27 13.22 -8.81 15.05
C VAL A 27 12.30 -9.30 13.94
N SER A 28 12.79 -9.31 12.69
CA SER A 28 12.06 -9.86 11.55
C SER A 28 11.70 -11.33 11.75
N ASN A 29 12.66 -12.15 12.19
CA ASN A 29 12.43 -13.57 12.45
C ASN A 29 11.49 -13.83 13.64
N ILE A 30 11.60 -13.08 14.73
CA ILE A 30 10.68 -13.18 15.87
C ILE A 30 9.26 -12.83 15.44
N SER A 31 9.07 -11.74 14.68
CA SER A 31 7.77 -11.32 14.16
C SER A 31 7.17 -12.38 13.23
N ARG A 32 8.00 -12.99 12.38
CA ARG A 32 7.59 -14.05 11.46
C ARG A 32 7.20 -15.33 12.17
N CYS A 33 7.95 -15.73 13.21
CA CYS A 33 7.71 -16.98 13.93
C CYS A 33 6.68 -16.88 15.05
N ALA A 34 6.54 -15.70 15.69
CA ALA A 34 5.62 -15.51 16.81
C ALA A 34 4.16 -15.31 16.37
N ASN A 35 3.92 -14.84 15.14
CA ASN A 35 2.59 -14.53 14.60
C ASN A 35 2.02 -15.64 13.71
N THR A 36 2.33 -16.89 13.95
CA THR A 36 1.81 -18.03 13.16
C THR A 36 0.29 -18.20 13.23
N GLN A 37 -0.38 -17.60 14.19
CA GLN A 37 -1.85 -17.62 14.32
C GLN A 37 -2.57 -16.61 13.42
N ASN A 38 -1.93 -15.51 13.05
CA ASN A 38 -2.43 -14.57 12.05
C ASN A 38 -1.58 -14.71 10.79
N LYS A 39 -2.24 -14.93 9.67
CA LYS A 39 -1.58 -15.01 8.35
C LYS A 39 -0.93 -13.65 8.06
N VAL A 40 0.32 -13.49 8.50
CA VAL A 40 1.12 -12.28 8.23
C VAL A 40 1.74 -12.49 6.87
N ASN A 41 1.43 -11.62 5.93
CA ASN A 41 2.00 -11.64 4.59
C ASN A 41 3.41 -11.03 4.61
N ASP A 42 4.28 -11.46 3.70
CA ASP A 42 5.62 -10.83 3.51
C ASP A 42 5.51 -9.31 3.31
N ALA A 43 4.42 -8.85 2.71
CA ALA A 43 4.09 -7.44 2.63
C ALA A 43 3.98 -6.74 4.01
N ASP A 44 3.58 -7.42 5.06
CA ASP A 44 3.47 -6.82 6.39
C ASP A 44 4.86 -6.63 7.03
N PHE A 45 5.81 -7.51 6.73
CA PHE A 45 7.20 -7.40 7.22
C PHE A 45 7.96 -6.24 6.60
N SER A 46 7.66 -5.90 5.35
CA SER A 46 8.31 -4.78 4.65
C SER A 46 7.85 -3.40 5.13
N ALA A 47 6.94 -3.33 6.11
CA ALA A 47 6.41 -2.04 6.58
C ALA A 47 7.50 -1.06 7.07
N ASN A 48 8.65 -1.55 7.52
CA ASN A 48 9.77 -0.74 8.00
C ASN A 48 10.86 -0.50 6.93
N ASP A 49 10.62 -0.88 5.68
CA ASP A 49 11.53 -0.57 4.56
C ASP A 49 11.61 0.96 4.38
N GLU A 50 12.83 1.50 4.35
CA GLU A 50 13.10 2.95 4.23
C GLU A 50 12.47 3.55 2.97
N ARG A 51 12.41 2.78 1.87
CA ARG A 51 11.78 3.19 0.61
C ARG A 51 10.29 3.40 0.78
N LEU A 52 9.62 2.50 1.50
CA LEU A 52 8.18 2.62 1.81
C LEU A 52 7.91 3.75 2.81
N ILE A 53 8.82 3.99 3.75
CA ILE A 53 8.76 5.15 4.66
C ILE A 53 8.86 6.45 3.85
N GLN A 54 9.76 6.51 2.87
CA GLN A 54 9.91 7.68 2.01
C GLN A 54 8.65 7.91 1.15
N LEU A 55 8.07 6.87 0.57
CA LEU A 55 6.79 6.97 -0.15
C LEU A 55 5.66 7.47 0.74
N GLU A 56 5.60 7.00 1.99
CA GLU A 56 4.63 7.50 2.95
C GLU A 56 4.80 9.00 3.21
N LYS A 57 6.03 9.47 3.40
CA LYS A 57 6.33 10.90 3.55
C LYS A 57 5.87 11.69 2.33
N MET A 58 6.19 11.24 1.11
CA MET A 58 5.75 11.91 -0.12
C MET A 58 4.23 11.97 -0.21
N SER A 59 3.53 10.91 0.15
CA SER A 59 2.06 10.88 0.12
C SER A 59 1.40 11.91 1.06
N ARG A 60 2.10 12.32 2.12
CA ARG A 60 1.62 13.37 3.04
C ARG A 60 1.98 14.78 2.60
N TYR A 61 2.89 14.88 1.64
CA TYR A 61 3.47 16.15 1.20
C TYR A 61 2.93 16.58 -0.17
N VAL A 62 2.83 15.65 -1.12
CA VAL A 62 2.34 15.93 -2.47
C VAL A 62 0.82 16.07 -2.46
N THR A 63 0.34 17.21 -2.94
CA THR A 63 -1.10 17.50 -3.02
C THR A 63 -1.70 16.98 -4.32
N ALA A 64 -2.95 16.56 -4.28
CA ALA A 64 -3.75 16.34 -5.46
C ALA A 64 -4.26 17.68 -6.01
N PRO A 65 -4.35 17.84 -7.33
CA PRO A 65 -4.85 19.07 -7.94
C PRO A 65 -6.31 19.32 -7.57
N GLU A 66 -6.66 20.59 -7.49
CA GLU A 66 -8.05 21.02 -7.32
C GLU A 66 -8.90 20.59 -8.51
N THR A 67 -10.13 20.24 -8.23
CA THR A 67 -11.12 19.86 -9.26
C THR A 67 -12.38 20.70 -9.10
N ALA A 68 -13.24 20.72 -10.13
CA ALA A 68 -14.53 21.41 -10.05
C ALA A 68 -15.43 20.91 -8.89
N ILE A 69 -15.28 19.63 -8.50
CA ILE A 69 -16.02 19.03 -7.38
C ILE A 69 -15.34 19.33 -6.04
N ARG A 70 -14.02 19.49 -6.04
CA ARG A 70 -13.19 19.77 -4.84
C ARG A 70 -12.30 20.97 -5.12
N PRO A 71 -12.80 22.20 -4.87
CA PRO A 71 -12.06 23.43 -5.12
C PRO A 71 -11.05 23.73 -4.00
N TYR A 72 -10.39 22.71 -3.50
CA TYR A 72 -9.34 22.79 -2.49
C TYR A 72 -8.36 21.65 -2.63
N ALA A 73 -7.12 21.89 -2.24
CA ALA A 73 -6.05 20.89 -2.28
C ALA A 73 -6.33 19.76 -1.27
N THR A 74 -6.18 18.53 -1.74
CA THR A 74 -6.28 17.32 -0.91
C THR A 74 -4.95 16.57 -0.98
N TYR A 75 -4.75 15.60 -0.08
CA TYR A 75 -3.53 14.82 -0.02
C TYR A 75 -3.80 13.37 -0.35
N TRP A 76 -2.81 12.74 -0.93
CA TRP A 76 -2.77 11.29 -1.10
C TRP A 76 -2.51 10.63 0.25
N TYR A 77 -2.94 9.37 0.39
CA TYR A 77 -2.65 8.59 1.58
C TYR A 77 -2.13 7.21 1.19
N PHE A 78 -0.81 7.04 1.27
CA PHE A 78 -0.20 5.73 1.13
C PHE A 78 -0.28 4.99 2.47
N GLU A 79 -0.97 3.85 2.47
CA GLU A 79 -1.10 2.98 3.63
C GLU A 79 0.05 1.96 3.64
N ARG A 80 1.12 2.31 4.36
CA ARG A 80 2.32 1.48 4.50
C ARG A 80 2.08 0.28 5.41
N ALA A 81 1.32 0.43 6.48
CA ALA A 81 0.90 -0.63 7.38
C ALA A 81 -0.61 -0.81 7.33
N LYS A 82 -1.07 -2.06 7.32
CA LYS A 82 -2.51 -2.39 7.23
C LYS A 82 -3.31 -1.70 8.33
N GLY A 83 -4.37 -1.01 7.94
CA GLY A 83 -5.26 -0.28 8.86
C GLY A 83 -4.71 1.07 9.33
N GLN A 84 -3.57 1.53 8.81
CA GLN A 84 -2.93 2.79 9.21
C GLN A 84 -3.84 3.99 8.95
N TYR A 85 -4.55 4.03 7.82
CA TYR A 85 -5.51 5.10 7.51
C TYR A 85 -6.63 5.19 8.54
N LYS A 86 -7.23 4.04 8.85
CA LYS A 86 -8.31 3.96 9.85
C LYS A 86 -7.83 4.37 11.24
N ASN A 87 -6.65 3.89 11.64
CA ASN A 87 -6.08 4.21 12.94
C ASN A 87 -5.72 5.69 13.05
N PHE A 88 -5.20 6.28 11.98
CA PHE A 88 -4.85 7.70 11.95
C PHE A 88 -6.10 8.58 12.00
N ARG A 89 -7.14 8.22 11.25
CA ARG A 89 -8.44 8.86 11.28
C ARG A 89 -9.06 8.86 12.68
N LEU A 90 -8.96 7.73 13.40
CA LEU A 90 -9.47 7.62 14.77
C LEU A 90 -8.61 8.39 15.78
N LYS A 91 -7.29 8.41 15.59
CA LYS A 91 -6.36 9.11 16.49
C LYS A 91 -6.48 10.62 16.37
N ASP A 92 -6.68 11.10 15.16
CA ASP A 92 -6.87 12.54 14.87
C ASP A 92 -8.30 13.03 15.21
N GLY A 93 -9.25 12.09 15.32
CA GLY A 93 -10.68 12.38 15.37
C GLY A 93 -11.42 11.80 16.55
N PHE A 94 -11.24 12.34 17.74
CA PHE A 94 -12.19 12.09 18.85
C PHE A 94 -13.56 12.76 18.67
N THR A 95 -13.71 13.63 17.67
CA THR A 95 -14.96 14.35 17.39
C THR A 95 -15.37 14.18 15.94
N ARG A 96 -16.68 14.13 15.67
CA ARG A 96 -17.22 14.07 14.31
C ARG A 96 -16.71 15.21 13.40
N GLN A 97 -16.40 16.35 13.97
CA GLN A 97 -15.87 17.49 13.22
C GLN A 97 -14.44 17.21 12.72
N ARG A 98 -13.57 16.66 13.57
CA ARG A 98 -12.18 16.30 13.21
C ARG A 98 -12.16 15.16 12.20
N GLU A 99 -13.04 14.17 12.36
CA GLU A 99 -13.17 13.09 11.36
C GLU A 99 -13.56 13.65 9.98
N ARG A 100 -14.50 14.59 9.91
CA ARG A 100 -14.87 15.26 8.65
C ARG A 100 -13.70 16.05 8.06
N GLN A 101 -12.95 16.77 8.87
CA GLN A 101 -11.75 17.50 8.43
C GLN A 101 -10.69 16.54 7.89
N PHE A 102 -10.49 15.40 8.54
CA PHE A 102 -9.58 14.37 8.06
C PHE A 102 -10.05 13.80 6.72
N ASP A 103 -11.34 13.44 6.59
CA ASP A 103 -11.92 12.90 5.36
C ASP A 103 -11.87 13.91 4.20
N LEU A 104 -11.99 15.21 4.49
CA LEU A 104 -11.81 16.28 3.51
C LEU A 104 -10.34 16.38 3.06
N LYS A 105 -9.40 16.25 3.99
CA LYS A 105 -7.97 16.33 3.71
C LYS A 105 -7.43 15.09 2.98
N TYR A 106 -7.90 13.90 3.36
CA TYR A 106 -7.49 12.60 2.84
C TYR A 106 -8.70 11.81 2.34
N PRO A 107 -9.24 12.13 1.16
CA PRO A 107 -10.38 11.41 0.60
C PRO A 107 -10.07 9.93 0.37
N LYS A 108 -11.05 9.06 0.58
CA LYS A 108 -10.88 7.61 0.42
C LYS A 108 -10.42 7.18 -0.97
N GLU A 109 -10.79 7.92 -2.00
CA GLU A 109 -10.40 7.67 -3.38
C GLU A 109 -8.91 7.93 -3.64
N GLN A 110 -8.25 8.63 -2.71
CA GLN A 110 -6.82 8.95 -2.75
C GLN A 110 -6.01 8.09 -1.77
N VAL A 111 -6.63 7.07 -1.19
CA VAL A 111 -5.97 6.10 -0.31
C VAL A 111 -5.55 4.89 -1.14
N PHE A 112 -4.32 4.45 -0.98
CA PHE A 112 -3.81 3.23 -1.62
C PHE A 112 -2.83 2.48 -0.72
N THR A 113 -2.87 1.18 -0.84
CA THR A 113 -2.06 0.24 -0.05
C THR A 113 -0.77 -0.15 -0.75
N LYS A 114 0.15 -0.80 -0.05
CA LYS A 114 1.38 -1.37 -0.63
C LYS A 114 1.10 -2.34 -1.78
N GLN A 115 0.06 -3.16 -1.64
CA GLN A 115 -0.29 -4.15 -2.67
C GLN A 115 -0.86 -3.47 -3.92
N GLU A 116 -1.64 -2.41 -3.76
CA GLU A 116 -2.13 -1.61 -4.88
C GLU A 116 -0.99 -0.86 -5.54
N LEU A 117 -0.07 -0.28 -4.76
CA LEU A 117 1.14 0.34 -5.28
C LEU A 117 1.94 -0.64 -6.15
N ALA A 118 2.15 -1.86 -5.68
CA ALA A 118 2.84 -2.91 -6.45
C ALA A 118 2.14 -3.20 -7.78
N LYS A 119 0.80 -3.23 -7.80
CA LYS A 119 0.03 -3.38 -9.04
C LYS A 119 0.28 -2.24 -10.01
N TYR A 120 0.21 -1.01 -9.53
CA TYR A 120 0.37 0.17 -10.39
C TYR A 120 1.78 0.26 -10.98
N VAL A 121 2.79 0.04 -10.17
CA VAL A 121 4.19 0.12 -10.61
C VAL A 121 4.55 -1.03 -11.54
N ASN A 122 4.01 -2.24 -11.33
CA ASN A 122 4.30 -3.41 -12.15
C ASN A 122 3.37 -3.57 -13.35
N SER A 123 2.43 -2.66 -13.60
CA SER A 123 1.39 -2.84 -14.64
C SER A 123 1.94 -3.03 -16.05
N TYR A 124 3.17 -2.60 -16.32
CA TYR A 124 3.92 -2.80 -17.56
C TYR A 124 5.18 -3.64 -17.35
N GLY A 125 5.40 -4.14 -16.14
CA GLY A 125 6.58 -4.92 -15.81
C GLY A 125 6.40 -6.41 -16.09
N GLU A 126 7.49 -7.04 -16.48
CA GLU A 126 7.60 -8.48 -16.63
C GLU A 126 8.73 -8.99 -15.73
N VAL A 127 8.53 -10.13 -15.08
CA VAL A 127 9.53 -10.76 -14.23
C VAL A 127 9.91 -12.10 -14.82
N TYR A 128 11.19 -12.26 -15.05
CA TYR A 128 11.77 -13.46 -15.64
C TYR A 128 12.61 -14.24 -14.62
N ASN A 129 12.64 -15.56 -14.78
CA ASN A 129 13.65 -16.43 -14.16
C ASN A 129 14.41 -17.11 -15.30
N GLY A 130 15.60 -16.61 -15.62
CA GLY A 130 16.26 -16.92 -16.88
C GLY A 130 15.39 -16.45 -18.05
N ASP A 131 15.16 -17.31 -19.03
CA ASP A 131 14.32 -16.99 -20.20
C ASP A 131 12.81 -17.20 -19.96
N LYS A 132 12.43 -17.69 -18.79
CA LYS A 132 11.02 -17.98 -18.46
C LYS A 132 10.33 -16.79 -17.82
N LEU A 133 9.28 -16.26 -18.47
CA LEU A 133 8.39 -15.27 -17.89
C LEU A 133 7.63 -15.87 -16.70
N ILE A 134 7.83 -15.31 -15.51
CA ILE A 134 7.15 -15.73 -14.28
C ILE A 134 5.92 -14.88 -14.01
N ILE A 135 6.07 -13.56 -14.16
CA ILE A 135 5.02 -12.57 -13.90
C ILE A 135 4.92 -11.67 -15.11
N GLY A 136 3.77 -11.68 -15.73
CA GLY A 136 3.43 -10.72 -16.78
C GLY A 136 2.33 -9.76 -16.34
N PRO A 137 1.99 -8.76 -17.15
CA PRO A 137 1.01 -7.72 -16.81
C PRO A 137 -0.35 -8.26 -16.38
N HIS A 138 -0.78 -9.39 -16.92
CA HIS A 138 -2.07 -10.03 -16.56
C HIS A 138 -2.12 -10.59 -15.13
N ILE A 139 -0.97 -10.87 -14.51
CA ILE A 139 -0.89 -11.38 -13.14
C ILE A 139 -0.94 -10.24 -12.13
N VAL A 140 -0.43 -9.09 -12.50
CA VAL A 140 -0.36 -7.90 -11.63
C VAL A 140 -1.74 -7.49 -11.10
N CYS A 141 -2.77 -7.56 -11.93
CA CYS A 141 -4.15 -7.23 -11.54
C CYS A 141 -4.73 -8.15 -10.45
N ARG A 142 -4.13 -9.30 -10.21
CA ARG A 142 -4.61 -10.26 -9.21
C ARG A 142 -4.12 -9.96 -7.79
N GLY A 143 -3.24 -8.97 -7.59
CA GLY A 143 -2.67 -8.66 -6.29
C GLY A 143 -1.84 -9.82 -5.71
N ASN A 144 -1.13 -10.54 -6.57
CA ASN A 144 -0.34 -11.72 -6.21
C ASN A 144 0.84 -11.32 -5.30
N GLU A 145 1.18 -12.12 -4.31
CA GLU A 145 2.36 -11.97 -3.44
C GLU A 145 3.65 -11.85 -4.26
N LYS A 146 3.77 -12.63 -5.34
CA LYS A 146 4.91 -12.55 -6.27
C LYS A 146 5.05 -11.19 -6.97
N CYS A 147 3.94 -10.50 -7.23
CA CYS A 147 4.00 -9.14 -7.76
C CYS A 147 4.53 -8.15 -6.73
N TYR A 148 4.19 -8.36 -5.47
CA TYR A 148 4.70 -7.53 -4.39
C TYR A 148 6.20 -7.77 -4.17
N ASP A 149 6.65 -9.02 -4.19
CA ASP A 149 8.07 -9.37 -4.11
C ASP A 149 8.87 -8.76 -5.27
N ALA A 150 8.35 -8.89 -6.49
CA ALA A 150 8.98 -8.27 -7.67
C ALA A 150 9.05 -6.75 -7.55
N PHE A 151 8.00 -6.10 -7.04
CA PHE A 151 8.00 -4.68 -6.75
C PHE A 151 9.09 -4.32 -5.75
N LEU A 152 9.15 -5.02 -4.64
CA LEU A 152 10.07 -4.71 -3.55
C LEU A 152 11.54 -4.90 -3.95
N HIS A 153 11.84 -5.95 -4.72
CA HIS A 153 13.21 -6.32 -5.06
C HIS A 153 13.71 -5.73 -6.38
N ASN A 154 12.84 -5.54 -7.37
CA ASN A 154 13.25 -5.16 -8.72
C ASN A 154 12.79 -3.75 -9.14
N ASN A 155 11.60 -3.32 -8.70
CA ASN A 155 10.94 -2.13 -9.24
C ASN A 155 10.84 -0.97 -8.25
N LEU A 156 11.09 -1.22 -6.96
CA LEU A 156 11.12 -0.14 -5.98
C LEU A 156 12.53 0.48 -5.96
N PRO A 157 12.68 1.74 -6.34
CA PRO A 157 13.98 2.39 -6.42
C PRO A 157 14.59 2.62 -5.04
N ASN A 158 15.85 3.05 -5.01
CA ASN A 158 16.51 3.45 -3.77
C ASN A 158 15.78 4.62 -3.09
N PRO A 159 15.86 4.78 -1.76
CA PRO A 159 15.16 5.84 -1.03
C PRO A 159 15.46 7.23 -1.56
N SER A 160 16.70 7.50 -1.99
CA SER A 160 17.14 8.78 -2.55
C SER A 160 16.54 9.13 -3.91
N SER A 161 16.02 8.12 -4.63
CA SER A 161 15.36 8.29 -5.93
C SER A 161 13.84 8.43 -5.80
N ILE A 162 13.31 8.30 -4.58
CA ILE A 162 11.89 8.49 -4.31
C ILE A 162 11.66 9.95 -3.95
N ASP A 163 11.51 10.75 -4.98
CA ASP A 163 11.21 12.18 -4.93
C ASP A 163 9.75 12.48 -5.34
N ASN A 164 9.44 13.76 -5.48
CA ASN A 164 8.10 14.19 -5.90
C ASN A 164 7.75 13.65 -7.30
N ILE A 165 8.72 13.64 -8.23
CA ILE A 165 8.50 13.21 -9.62
C ILE A 165 8.16 11.73 -9.64
N TYR A 166 8.90 10.91 -8.90
CA TYR A 166 8.59 9.47 -8.76
C TYR A 166 7.20 9.26 -8.16
N PHE A 167 6.86 10.01 -7.11
CA PHE A 167 5.56 9.88 -6.47
C PHE A 167 4.42 10.30 -7.39
N GLU A 168 4.57 11.38 -8.14
CA GLU A 168 3.60 11.84 -9.14
C GLU A 168 3.41 10.81 -10.27
N ASP A 169 4.48 10.17 -10.73
CA ASP A 169 4.41 9.06 -11.70
C ASP A 169 3.62 7.88 -11.15
N VAL A 170 3.85 7.49 -9.90
CA VAL A 170 3.07 6.44 -9.22
C VAL A 170 1.59 6.82 -9.16
N VAL A 171 1.29 8.06 -8.80
CA VAL A 171 -0.10 8.57 -8.74
C VAL A 171 -0.75 8.57 -10.12
N ALA A 172 -0.03 8.99 -11.16
CA ALA A 172 -0.52 8.97 -12.53
C ALA A 172 -0.87 7.53 -12.97
N LYS A 173 -0.01 6.57 -12.69
CA LYS A 173 -0.27 5.13 -12.93
C LYS A 173 -1.48 4.63 -12.16
N MET A 174 -1.64 5.04 -10.90
CA MET A 174 -2.80 4.70 -10.09
C MET A 174 -4.09 5.23 -10.71
N ILE A 175 -4.13 6.50 -11.10
CA ILE A 175 -5.31 7.14 -11.70
C ILE A 175 -5.67 6.43 -13.02
N LEU A 176 -4.67 6.19 -13.86
CA LEU A 176 -4.86 5.50 -15.14
C LEU A 176 -5.41 4.08 -14.92
N PHE A 177 -4.84 3.35 -13.97
CA PHE A 177 -5.30 2.00 -13.62
C PHE A 177 -6.74 2.01 -13.11
N GLN A 178 -7.07 2.90 -12.20
CA GLN A 178 -8.41 3.03 -11.62
C GLN A 178 -9.44 3.42 -12.70
N GLU A 179 -9.09 4.33 -13.60
CA GLU A 179 -9.99 4.76 -14.67
C GLU A 179 -10.21 3.64 -15.70
N ALA A 180 -9.15 2.91 -16.07
CA ALA A 180 -9.28 1.74 -16.93
C ALA A 180 -10.14 0.66 -16.26
N ASP A 181 -9.91 0.42 -14.95
CA ASP A 181 -10.69 -0.54 -14.16
C ASP A 181 -12.17 -0.16 -14.09
N ARG A 182 -12.47 1.10 -13.89
CA ARG A 182 -13.83 1.64 -13.87
C ARG A 182 -14.55 1.47 -15.21
N ARG A 183 -13.88 1.75 -16.33
CA ARG A 183 -14.46 1.64 -17.68
C ARG A 183 -14.76 0.21 -18.09
N TYR A 184 -13.85 -0.70 -17.78
CA TYR A 184 -14.03 -2.13 -18.10
C TYR A 184 -15.00 -2.85 -17.13
N GLY A 185 -15.34 -2.24 -15.99
CA GLY A 185 -16.27 -2.79 -15.03
C GLY A 185 -15.70 -3.95 -14.21
N THR A 186 -16.52 -4.50 -13.34
CA THR A 186 -16.17 -5.66 -12.51
C THR A 186 -17.00 -6.88 -12.90
N LYS A 187 -16.49 -8.07 -12.59
CA LYS A 187 -17.22 -9.33 -12.79
C LYS A 187 -18.58 -9.35 -12.06
N THR A 188 -18.68 -8.62 -10.95
CA THR A 188 -19.89 -8.44 -10.14
C THR A 188 -20.98 -7.60 -10.82
N THR A 189 -20.64 -6.80 -11.81
CA THR A 189 -21.61 -5.99 -12.57
C THR A 189 -22.22 -6.73 -13.78
N GLY A 190 -21.96 -8.02 -13.92
CA GLY A 190 -22.51 -8.84 -15.01
C GLY A 190 -21.90 -8.51 -16.37
N ASN A 191 -20.82 -7.76 -16.42
CA ASN A 191 -20.16 -7.42 -17.67
C ASN A 191 -19.40 -8.65 -18.21
N PRO A 192 -19.73 -9.19 -19.39
CA PRO A 192 -19.05 -10.34 -19.99
C PRO A 192 -17.56 -10.09 -20.26
N ILE A 193 -17.14 -8.82 -20.28
CA ILE A 193 -15.74 -8.39 -20.45
C ILE A 193 -14.92 -8.60 -19.16
N GLY A 194 -15.54 -8.96 -18.04
CA GLY A 194 -14.85 -9.10 -16.73
C GLY A 194 -13.70 -10.11 -16.70
N ASP A 195 -13.68 -11.11 -17.57
CA ASP A 195 -12.55 -12.04 -17.69
C ASP A 195 -11.42 -11.47 -18.55
N ILE A 196 -11.74 -10.62 -19.51
CA ILE A 196 -10.77 -9.91 -20.37
C ILE A 196 -10.09 -8.79 -19.57
N LYS A 197 -10.77 -8.21 -18.58
CA LYS A 197 -10.26 -7.17 -17.71
C LYS A 197 -8.88 -7.48 -17.10
N LYS A 198 -8.66 -8.71 -16.67
CA LYS A 198 -7.39 -9.15 -16.07
C LYS A 198 -6.21 -9.00 -17.03
N THR A 199 -6.47 -8.95 -18.32
CA THR A 199 -5.47 -8.82 -19.38
C THR A 199 -5.46 -7.42 -19.96
N VAL A 200 -6.63 -6.88 -20.25
CA VAL A 200 -6.79 -5.60 -20.98
C VAL A 200 -6.31 -4.42 -20.14
N VAL A 201 -6.65 -4.36 -18.85
CA VAL A 201 -6.28 -3.21 -17.99
C VAL A 201 -4.76 -3.04 -17.89
N PRO A 202 -3.95 -4.07 -17.54
CA PRO A 202 -2.50 -3.93 -17.51
C PRO A 202 -1.90 -3.57 -18.87
N TYR A 203 -2.38 -4.17 -19.95
CA TYR A 203 -1.87 -3.89 -21.29
C TYR A 203 -2.22 -2.48 -21.78
N SER A 204 -3.41 -1.98 -21.47
CA SER A 204 -3.79 -0.59 -21.82
C SER A 204 -3.02 0.47 -21.00
N ILE A 205 -2.38 0.08 -19.91
CA ILE A 205 -1.52 0.95 -19.12
C ILE A 205 -0.07 0.85 -19.60
N ALA A 206 0.32 -0.30 -20.15
CA ALA A 206 1.68 -0.56 -20.62
C ALA A 206 1.99 0.09 -21.98
N ILE A 207 0.98 0.49 -22.75
CA ILE A 207 1.10 1.21 -24.03
C ILE A 207 1.20 2.71 -23.79
#